data_b00f8b9f110cea69e7be9893db8072db
#
_entry.id   b00f8b9f110cea69e7be9893db8072db
#
_cell.length_a   1.000
_cell.length_b   1.000
_cell.length_c   1.000
_cell.angle_alpha   90.00
_cell.angle_beta   90.00
_cell.angle_gamma   90.00
#
_symmetry.space_group_name_H-M   'P 1'
#
loop_
_entity.id
_entity.type
_entity.pdbx_description
1 polymer ?
#
loop_
_entity_poly.entity_id
_entity_poly.type
_entity_poly.pdbx_seq_one_letter_code
_entity_poly.pdbx_strand_id
1 'polypeptide(L)'
;MSINSSAVGVSDWRAELPTLTAGLVVLREPISKDLQPLVELLSLADACRFGFDEPVNDVLVEQFIARVRQDRTTGLGFTFVVTTGPAATVCGLVQVRQLDPSFETGEWECMLAPAFRGTGVFLETARLVGSFVFDAVGAHRLESRVPLQNGRANGALRKLGAVQEGILRRSLRRGGEYLDQVLWSLLKEDWGPRWVSTGSRVH
;
A
#
# COMPACT_ATOMS: atom_id res chain seq x y z
N MET A 1 25.98 7.45 24.47
CA MET A 1 25.76 6.23 23.67
C MET A 1 25.33 6.66 22.29
N SER A 2 26.22 6.51 21.33
CA SER A 2 26.07 7.00 19.97
C SER A 2 25.09 6.13 19.20
N ILE A 3 24.04 6.75 18.67
CA ILE A 3 23.10 6.09 17.76
C ILE A 3 23.82 6.04 16.40
N ASN A 4 24.19 4.83 15.98
CA ASN A 4 24.73 4.61 14.65
C ASN A 4 23.58 4.76 13.63
N SER A 5 23.43 5.95 13.10
CA SER A 5 22.63 6.18 11.89
C SER A 5 23.51 5.74 10.71
N SER A 6 23.44 4.47 10.36
CA SER A 6 23.94 4.02 9.07
C SER A 6 23.07 4.70 8.01
N ALA A 7 23.61 5.71 7.35
CA ALA A 7 23.08 6.23 6.10
C ALA A 7 23.03 5.06 5.11
N VAL A 8 21.86 4.45 4.97
CA VAL A 8 21.56 3.52 3.88
C VAL A 8 21.62 4.41 2.63
N GLY A 9 22.67 4.22 1.82
CA GLY A 9 22.74 4.84 0.51
C GLY A 9 21.40 4.55 -0.19
N VAL A 10 20.80 5.58 -0.77
CA VAL A 10 19.53 5.46 -1.49
C VAL A 10 19.75 4.48 -2.63
N SER A 11 19.51 3.18 -2.38
CA SER A 11 19.52 2.18 -3.45
C SER A 11 18.37 2.54 -4.38
N ASP A 12 18.67 2.57 -5.67
CA ASP A 12 17.63 2.82 -6.68
C ASP A 12 16.53 1.76 -6.53
N TRP A 13 15.38 2.17 -6.00
CA TRP A 13 14.25 1.27 -5.77
C TRP A 13 13.76 0.60 -7.08
N ARG A 14 14.10 1.17 -8.24
CA ARG A 14 13.80 0.59 -9.54
C ARG A 14 14.65 -0.65 -9.81
N ALA A 15 15.89 -0.66 -9.33
CA ALA A 15 16.77 -1.82 -9.44
C ALA A 15 16.35 -2.93 -8.47
N GLU A 16 16.10 -2.58 -7.20
CA GLU A 16 15.68 -3.53 -6.17
C GLU A 16 14.78 -2.85 -5.14
N LEU A 17 13.63 -3.46 -4.87
CA LEU A 17 12.70 -2.96 -3.86
C LEU A 17 13.17 -3.39 -2.47
N PRO A 18 13.41 -2.43 -1.55
CA PRO A 18 13.88 -2.77 -0.21
C PRO A 18 12.81 -3.53 0.59
N THR A 19 13.26 -4.37 1.52
CA THR A 19 12.38 -4.90 2.55
C THR A 19 12.20 -3.84 3.65
N LEU A 20 10.94 -3.50 3.95
CA LEU A 20 10.59 -2.52 4.99
C LEU A 20 10.00 -3.27 6.20
N THR A 21 10.38 -2.85 7.42
CA THR A 21 9.94 -3.54 8.64
C THR A 21 9.50 -2.56 9.72
N ALA A 22 8.38 -2.89 10.38
CA ALA A 22 7.93 -2.22 11.59
C ALA A 22 7.21 -3.23 12.51
N GLY A 23 7.75 -3.45 13.70
CA GLY A 23 7.22 -4.43 14.63
C GLY A 23 7.19 -5.84 14.00
N LEU A 24 5.99 -6.39 13.87
CA LEU A 24 5.77 -7.70 13.23
C LEU A 24 5.40 -7.60 11.74
N VAL A 25 5.25 -6.39 11.21
CA VAL A 25 4.88 -6.16 9.81
C VAL A 25 6.15 -6.07 8.97
N VAL A 26 6.18 -6.84 7.89
CA VAL A 26 7.25 -6.83 6.89
C VAL A 26 6.63 -6.63 5.52
N LEU A 27 7.16 -5.65 4.77
CA LEU A 27 6.80 -5.39 3.39
C LEU A 27 7.97 -5.79 2.50
N ARG A 28 7.71 -6.60 1.49
CA ARG A 28 8.70 -7.02 0.50
C ARG A 28 8.09 -7.21 -0.88
N GLU A 29 8.89 -7.24 -1.91
CA GLU A 29 8.41 -7.52 -3.26
C GLU A 29 7.75 -8.92 -3.34
N PRO A 30 6.64 -9.10 -4.11
CA PRO A 30 6.05 -10.40 -4.37
C PRO A 30 7.04 -11.34 -5.07
N ILE A 31 7.07 -12.60 -4.64
CA ILE A 31 7.88 -13.66 -5.21
C ILE A 31 7.02 -14.87 -5.59
N SER A 32 7.56 -15.80 -6.39
CA SER A 32 6.80 -16.97 -6.85
C SER A 32 6.26 -17.86 -5.70
N LYS A 33 6.90 -17.83 -4.53
CA LYS A 33 6.41 -18.54 -3.34
C LYS A 33 5.11 -17.97 -2.77
N ASP A 34 4.77 -16.74 -3.14
CA ASP A 34 3.54 -16.08 -2.69
C ASP A 34 2.32 -16.44 -3.55
N LEU A 35 2.49 -17.30 -4.58
CA LEU A 35 1.46 -17.62 -5.55
C LEU A 35 0.14 -18.00 -4.88
N GLN A 36 0.12 -19.06 -4.07
CA GLN A 36 -1.11 -19.54 -3.43
C GLN A 36 -1.72 -18.53 -2.44
N PRO A 37 -0.95 -17.92 -1.52
CA PRO A 37 -1.48 -16.84 -0.68
C PRO A 37 -2.04 -15.66 -1.47
N LEU A 38 -1.44 -15.30 -2.61
CA LEU A 38 -1.95 -14.22 -3.45
C LEU A 38 -3.21 -14.62 -4.23
N VAL A 39 -3.35 -15.88 -4.66
CA VAL A 39 -4.61 -16.38 -5.26
C VAL A 39 -5.75 -16.22 -4.25
N GLU A 40 -5.55 -16.65 -3.00
CA GLU A 40 -6.55 -16.51 -1.94
C GLU A 40 -6.89 -15.03 -1.67
N LEU A 41 -5.87 -14.18 -1.52
CA LEU A 41 -6.05 -12.77 -1.22
C LEU A 41 -6.76 -12.02 -2.36
N LEU A 42 -6.32 -12.25 -3.61
CA LEU A 42 -6.84 -11.57 -4.80
C LEU A 42 -8.22 -12.11 -5.24
N SER A 43 -8.64 -13.27 -4.74
CA SER A 43 -10.00 -13.78 -4.92
C SER A 43 -11.04 -13.08 -4.04
N LEU A 44 -10.59 -12.22 -3.09
CA LEU A 44 -11.52 -11.44 -2.28
C LEU A 44 -12.21 -10.34 -3.11
N ALA A 45 -13.43 -10.02 -2.74
CA ALA A 45 -14.27 -9.05 -3.47
C ALA A 45 -13.65 -7.64 -3.63
N ASP A 46 -12.67 -7.29 -2.82
CA ASP A 46 -11.98 -6.00 -2.88
C ASP A 46 -10.80 -5.97 -3.88
N ALA A 47 -10.46 -7.11 -4.49
CA ALA A 47 -9.28 -7.25 -5.37
C ALA A 47 -9.44 -6.60 -6.75
N CYS A 48 -10.66 -6.20 -7.14
CA CYS A 48 -10.90 -5.51 -8.42
C CYS A 48 -10.03 -4.27 -8.63
N ARG A 49 -9.55 -3.64 -7.55
CA ARG A 49 -8.64 -2.49 -7.59
C ARG A 49 -7.26 -2.83 -8.10
N PHE A 50 -6.85 -4.09 -7.97
CA PHE A 50 -5.56 -4.58 -8.48
C PHE A 50 -5.67 -5.12 -9.91
N GLY A 51 -6.80 -4.85 -10.60
CA GLY A 51 -7.03 -5.23 -11.99
C GLY A 51 -7.56 -6.66 -12.18
N PHE A 52 -8.22 -7.22 -11.15
CA PHE A 52 -8.84 -8.54 -11.21
C PHE A 52 -10.36 -8.41 -11.26
N ASP A 53 -10.92 -8.54 -12.46
CA ASP A 53 -12.39 -8.53 -12.71
C ASP A 53 -12.98 -9.94 -12.89
N GLU A 54 -12.13 -10.97 -12.98
CA GLU A 54 -12.49 -12.37 -13.22
C GLU A 54 -12.01 -13.28 -12.09
N PRO A 55 -12.46 -14.52 -12.02
CA PRO A 55 -11.97 -15.48 -11.05
C PRO A 55 -10.45 -15.62 -11.12
N VAL A 56 -9.79 -15.36 -10.00
CA VAL A 56 -8.33 -15.38 -9.90
C VAL A 56 -7.83 -16.82 -9.92
N ASN A 57 -6.78 -17.06 -10.70
CA ASN A 57 -6.09 -18.35 -10.79
C ASN A 57 -4.57 -18.15 -10.78
N ASP A 58 -3.83 -19.27 -10.74
CA ASP A 58 -2.36 -19.27 -10.66
C ASP A 58 -1.71 -18.49 -11.80
N VAL A 59 -2.21 -18.67 -13.03
CA VAL A 59 -1.67 -18.02 -14.24
C VAL A 59 -1.80 -16.50 -14.13
N LEU A 60 -2.96 -16.01 -13.69
CA LEU A 60 -3.19 -14.57 -13.51
C LEU A 60 -2.29 -13.98 -12.42
N VAL A 61 -2.05 -14.72 -11.34
CA VAL A 61 -1.15 -14.27 -10.26
C VAL A 61 0.31 -14.29 -10.69
N GLU A 62 0.75 -15.29 -11.47
CA GLU A 62 2.09 -15.29 -12.06
C GLU A 62 2.30 -14.08 -12.99
N GLN A 63 1.32 -13.79 -13.85
CA GLN A 63 1.34 -12.59 -14.70
C GLN A 63 1.35 -11.31 -13.89
N PHE A 64 0.59 -11.25 -12.80
CA PHE A 64 0.60 -10.13 -11.87
C PHE A 64 1.99 -9.92 -11.26
N ILE A 65 2.63 -10.97 -10.73
CA ILE A 65 3.99 -10.89 -10.17
C ILE A 65 5.01 -10.40 -11.21
N ALA A 66 4.91 -10.89 -12.45
CA ALA A 66 5.77 -10.43 -13.54
C ALA A 66 5.53 -8.94 -13.87
N ARG A 67 4.27 -8.54 -13.96
CA ARG A 67 3.87 -7.16 -14.26
C ARG A 67 4.37 -6.19 -13.18
N VAL A 68 4.19 -6.48 -11.90
CA VAL A 68 4.60 -5.54 -10.83
C VAL A 68 6.12 -5.37 -10.76
N ARG A 69 6.89 -6.38 -11.15
CA ARG A 69 8.34 -6.25 -11.33
C ARG A 69 8.69 -5.36 -12.52
N GLN A 70 7.98 -5.50 -13.63
CA GLN A 70 8.17 -4.64 -14.80
C GLN A 70 7.81 -3.19 -14.45
N ASP A 71 6.69 -2.95 -13.79
CA ASP A 71 6.27 -1.60 -13.35
C ASP A 71 7.34 -0.96 -12.47
N ARG A 72 7.97 -1.72 -11.58
CA ARG A 72 9.08 -1.24 -10.75
C ARG A 72 10.30 -0.87 -11.60
N THR A 73 10.75 -1.75 -12.48
CA THR A 73 11.95 -1.51 -13.29
C THR A 73 11.78 -0.34 -14.27
N THR A 74 10.55 -0.10 -14.72
CA THR A 74 10.21 1.05 -15.60
C THR A 74 9.89 2.32 -14.81
N GLY A 75 9.82 2.25 -13.48
CA GLY A 75 9.52 3.39 -12.62
C GLY A 75 8.05 3.79 -12.58
N LEU A 76 7.14 2.98 -13.14
CA LEU A 76 5.70 3.25 -13.15
C LEU A 76 5.04 3.04 -11.78
N GLY A 77 5.65 2.20 -10.94
CA GLY A 77 5.13 1.91 -9.61
C GLY A 77 5.83 0.73 -8.95
N PHE A 78 5.37 0.36 -7.79
CA PHE A 78 5.87 -0.80 -7.06
C PHE A 78 4.79 -1.42 -6.20
N THR A 79 4.99 -2.69 -5.86
CA THR A 79 4.04 -3.47 -5.08
C THR A 79 4.78 -4.25 -4.00
N PHE A 80 4.25 -4.17 -2.77
CA PHE A 80 4.69 -4.99 -1.65
C PHE A 80 3.62 -6.00 -1.27
N VAL A 81 3.99 -7.23 -0.98
CA VAL A 81 3.21 -8.09 -0.12
C VAL A 81 3.41 -7.65 1.33
N VAL A 82 2.32 -7.66 2.08
CA VAL A 82 2.33 -7.42 3.52
C VAL A 82 2.37 -8.77 4.20
N THR A 83 3.41 -9.00 4.98
CA THR A 83 3.54 -10.23 5.79
C THR A 83 3.61 -9.89 7.26
N THR A 84 3.24 -10.83 8.12
CA THR A 84 3.27 -10.65 9.58
C THR A 84 3.61 -11.95 10.30
N GLY A 85 4.16 -11.78 11.50
CA GLY A 85 4.52 -12.88 12.39
C GLY A 85 5.76 -13.67 11.95
N PRO A 86 6.21 -14.64 12.79
CA PRO A 86 7.45 -15.38 12.56
C PRO A 86 7.39 -16.29 11.33
N ALA A 87 6.19 -16.72 10.91
CA ALA A 87 5.99 -17.52 9.70
C ALA A 87 5.93 -16.68 8.41
N ALA A 88 6.10 -15.35 8.50
CA ALA A 88 5.98 -14.42 7.37
C ALA A 88 4.71 -14.65 6.54
N THR A 89 3.57 -14.86 7.22
CA THR A 89 2.28 -15.12 6.59
C THR A 89 1.86 -13.91 5.75
N VAL A 90 1.57 -14.13 4.47
CA VAL A 90 1.03 -13.09 3.59
C VAL A 90 -0.37 -12.73 4.07
N CYS A 91 -0.55 -11.47 4.45
CA CYS A 91 -1.81 -10.96 5.01
C CYS A 91 -2.38 -9.77 4.22
N GLY A 92 -1.65 -9.30 3.21
CA GLY A 92 -2.10 -8.17 2.42
C GLY A 92 -1.22 -7.86 1.24
N LEU A 93 -1.65 -6.85 0.51
CA LEU A 93 -0.97 -6.30 -0.65
C LEU A 93 -1.09 -4.77 -0.61
N VAL A 94 -0.01 -4.07 -0.94
CA VAL A 94 -0.02 -2.63 -1.14
C VAL A 94 0.70 -2.29 -2.43
N GLN A 95 0.07 -1.47 -3.26
CA GLN A 95 0.61 -0.99 -4.51
C GLN A 95 0.67 0.53 -4.50
N VAL A 96 1.74 1.07 -5.07
CA VAL A 96 1.89 2.50 -5.34
C VAL A 96 2.22 2.67 -6.80
N ARG A 97 1.53 3.57 -7.48
CA ARG A 97 1.77 3.91 -8.88
C ARG A 97 1.96 5.41 -9.04
N GLN A 98 2.76 5.82 -9.98
CA GLN A 98 2.89 7.24 -10.33
C GLN A 98 1.59 7.77 -10.97
N LEU A 99 1.27 9.01 -10.69
CA LEU A 99 0.21 9.77 -11.37
C LEU A 99 0.78 10.79 -12.36
N ASP A 100 2.08 11.06 -12.27
CA ASP A 100 2.83 11.89 -13.21
C ASP A 100 4.21 11.27 -13.48
N PRO A 101 4.86 11.60 -14.63
CA PRO A 101 6.13 10.96 -15.03
C PRO A 101 7.30 11.20 -14.08
N SER A 102 7.27 12.24 -13.24
CA SER A 102 8.31 12.56 -12.26
C SER A 102 8.16 11.80 -10.96
N PHE A 103 7.02 11.13 -10.75
CA PHE A 103 6.61 10.50 -9.49
C PHE A 103 6.49 11.51 -8.33
N GLU A 104 6.24 12.78 -8.62
CA GLU A 104 5.95 13.77 -7.59
C GLU A 104 4.61 13.49 -6.90
N THR A 105 3.65 12.92 -7.64
CA THR A 105 2.38 12.44 -7.12
C THR A 105 2.23 10.95 -7.37
N GLY A 106 1.99 10.20 -6.30
CA GLY A 106 1.65 8.77 -6.35
C GLY A 106 0.20 8.50 -5.95
N GLU A 107 -0.34 7.41 -6.43
CA GLU A 107 -1.57 6.82 -5.90
C GLU A 107 -1.25 5.48 -5.24
N TRP A 108 -1.81 5.23 -4.08
CA TRP A 108 -1.62 3.99 -3.38
C TRP A 108 -2.93 3.29 -3.04
N GLU A 109 -2.87 1.98 -3.05
CA GLU A 109 -3.95 1.10 -2.67
C GLU A 109 -3.42 0.03 -1.72
N CYS A 110 -4.21 -0.29 -0.69
CA CYS A 110 -3.87 -1.32 0.27
C CYS A 110 -5.06 -2.25 0.50
N MET A 111 -4.81 -3.54 0.44
CA MET A 111 -5.76 -4.58 0.78
C MET A 111 -5.19 -5.48 1.85
N LEU A 112 -6.00 -5.79 2.87
CA LEU A 112 -5.68 -6.78 3.90
C LEU A 112 -6.71 -7.90 3.90
N ALA A 113 -6.27 -9.11 4.14
CA ALA A 113 -7.15 -10.24 4.40
C ALA A 113 -8.03 -9.94 5.63
N PRO A 114 -9.30 -10.42 5.64
CA PRO A 114 -10.28 -10.06 6.67
C PRO A 114 -9.79 -10.25 8.10
N ALA A 115 -9.03 -11.31 8.39
CA ALA A 115 -8.51 -11.62 9.71
C ALA A 115 -7.51 -10.57 10.26
N PHE A 116 -6.90 -9.77 9.38
CA PHE A 116 -5.90 -8.76 9.76
C PHE A 116 -6.45 -7.33 9.78
N ARG A 117 -7.74 -7.17 9.48
CA ARG A 117 -8.41 -5.87 9.52
C ARG A 117 -8.71 -5.46 10.96
N GLY A 118 -8.34 -4.24 11.33
CA GLY A 118 -8.52 -3.72 12.69
C GLY A 118 -7.45 -4.13 13.70
N THR A 119 -6.41 -4.85 13.28
CA THR A 119 -5.31 -5.34 14.14
C THR A 119 -4.11 -4.38 14.25
N GLY A 120 -4.17 -3.21 13.59
CA GLY A 120 -3.04 -2.28 13.52
C GLY A 120 -2.15 -2.47 12.28
N VAL A 121 -2.18 -3.63 11.61
CA VAL A 121 -1.36 -3.94 10.43
C VAL A 121 -1.51 -2.89 9.34
N PHE A 122 -2.72 -2.38 9.08
CA PHE A 122 -2.93 -1.31 8.10
C PHE A 122 -2.11 -0.05 8.42
N LEU A 123 -2.12 0.42 9.67
CA LEU A 123 -1.43 1.64 10.05
C LEU A 123 0.09 1.49 9.98
N GLU A 124 0.62 0.32 10.38
CA GLU A 124 2.05 0.03 10.24
C GLU A 124 2.46 -0.06 8.77
N THR A 125 1.67 -0.76 7.93
CA THR A 125 1.87 -0.80 6.48
C THR A 125 1.87 0.61 5.88
N ALA A 126 0.87 1.41 6.20
CA ALA A 126 0.73 2.77 5.69
C ALA A 126 1.91 3.67 6.09
N ARG A 127 2.41 3.53 7.33
CA ARG A 127 3.60 4.27 7.80
C ARG A 127 4.85 3.88 7.02
N LEU A 128 5.10 2.59 6.86
CA LEU A 128 6.24 2.09 6.09
C LEU A 128 6.22 2.58 4.64
N VAL A 129 5.06 2.46 3.98
CA VAL A 129 4.88 2.89 2.60
C VAL A 129 5.00 4.40 2.47
N GLY A 130 4.35 5.17 3.34
CA GLY A 130 4.42 6.64 3.30
C GLY A 130 5.84 7.15 3.49
N SER A 131 6.58 6.63 4.49
CA SER A 131 7.99 6.99 4.67
C SER A 131 8.82 6.60 3.45
N PHE A 132 8.64 5.43 2.89
CA PHE A 132 9.36 5.01 1.68
C PHE A 132 9.03 5.93 0.49
N VAL A 133 7.76 6.26 0.27
CA VAL A 133 7.32 7.14 -0.84
C VAL A 133 7.88 8.55 -0.70
N PHE A 134 7.81 9.13 0.49
CA PHE A 134 8.23 10.52 0.70
C PHE A 134 9.75 10.68 0.83
N ASP A 135 10.44 9.70 1.42
CA ASP A 135 11.87 9.84 1.74
C ASP A 135 12.77 9.19 0.68
N ALA A 136 12.37 8.03 0.11
CA ALA A 136 13.20 7.28 -0.84
C ALA A 136 12.77 7.48 -2.31
N VAL A 137 11.45 7.47 -2.59
CA VAL A 137 10.93 7.71 -3.95
C VAL A 137 10.98 9.20 -4.28
N GLY A 138 10.75 10.07 -3.29
CA GLY A 138 10.83 11.51 -3.42
C GLY A 138 9.51 12.20 -3.79
N ALA A 139 8.38 11.48 -3.75
CA ALA A 139 7.07 12.09 -3.97
C ALA A 139 6.78 13.16 -2.91
N HIS A 140 6.00 14.17 -3.29
CA HIS A 140 5.49 15.16 -2.34
C HIS A 140 4.03 14.91 -1.96
N ARG A 141 3.32 14.08 -2.75
CA ARG A 141 1.89 13.81 -2.58
C ARG A 141 1.57 12.34 -2.82
N LEU A 142 0.72 11.79 -1.96
CA LEU A 142 0.23 10.42 -2.06
C LEU A 142 -1.29 10.42 -1.99
N GLU A 143 -1.95 9.98 -3.06
CA GLU A 143 -3.40 9.90 -3.17
C GLU A 143 -3.93 8.50 -2.86
N SER A 144 -5.17 8.43 -2.41
CA SER A 144 -5.95 7.19 -2.34
C SER A 144 -7.41 7.45 -2.69
N ARG A 145 -7.99 6.58 -3.50
CA ARG A 145 -9.41 6.63 -3.88
C ARG A 145 -10.14 5.47 -3.24
N VAL A 146 -11.13 5.78 -2.42
CA VAL A 146 -11.86 4.77 -1.62
C VAL A 146 -13.34 4.88 -1.92
N PRO A 147 -14.06 3.76 -2.20
CA PRO A 147 -15.51 3.80 -2.33
C PRO A 147 -16.16 4.49 -1.14
N LEU A 148 -17.09 5.39 -1.41
CA LEU A 148 -17.78 6.18 -0.38
C LEU A 148 -18.41 5.27 0.70
N GLN A 149 -18.94 4.10 0.28
CA GLN A 149 -19.57 3.14 1.17
C GLN A 149 -18.58 2.36 2.05
N ASN A 150 -17.27 2.41 1.75
CA ASN A 150 -16.27 1.71 2.54
C ASN A 150 -15.86 2.54 3.77
N GLY A 151 -16.76 2.64 4.75
CA GLY A 151 -16.56 3.41 5.97
C GLY A 151 -15.32 3.00 6.76
N ARG A 152 -14.93 1.70 6.70
CA ARG A 152 -13.71 1.21 7.37
C ARG A 152 -12.45 1.81 6.75
N ALA A 153 -12.29 1.73 5.44
CA ALA A 153 -11.11 2.27 4.77
C ALA A 153 -11.06 3.80 4.87
N ASN A 154 -12.20 4.49 4.68
CA ASN A 154 -12.30 5.93 4.87
C ASN A 154 -11.92 6.33 6.31
N GLY A 155 -12.39 5.59 7.32
CA GLY A 155 -12.02 5.82 8.73
C GLY A 155 -10.54 5.55 9.03
N ALA A 156 -9.93 4.56 8.37
CA ALA A 156 -8.50 4.25 8.53
C ALA A 156 -7.61 5.34 7.93
N LEU A 157 -7.95 5.86 6.74
CA LEU A 157 -7.22 6.99 6.12
C LEU A 157 -7.33 8.27 6.97
N ARG A 158 -8.51 8.56 7.52
CA ARG A 158 -8.68 9.69 8.45
C ARG A 158 -7.80 9.54 9.70
N LYS A 159 -7.70 8.33 10.27
CA LYS A 159 -6.81 8.05 11.40
C LYS A 159 -5.34 8.17 11.03
N LEU A 160 -4.99 7.88 9.77
CA LEU A 160 -3.66 8.09 9.22
C LEU A 160 -3.33 9.58 9.01
N GLY A 161 -4.28 10.48 9.17
CA GLY A 161 -4.10 11.91 8.95
C GLY A 161 -4.30 12.35 7.51
N ALA A 162 -4.79 11.46 6.63
CA ALA A 162 -5.13 11.85 5.27
C ALA A 162 -6.26 12.87 5.26
N VAL A 163 -6.19 13.83 4.35
CA VAL A 163 -7.18 14.87 4.12
C VAL A 163 -8.15 14.43 3.03
N GLN A 164 -9.44 14.56 3.28
CA GLN A 164 -10.46 14.36 2.26
C GLN A 164 -10.55 15.60 1.37
N GLU A 165 -10.28 15.45 0.08
CA GLU A 165 -10.31 16.57 -0.86
C GLU A 165 -11.60 16.65 -1.68
N GLY A 166 -12.28 15.52 -1.87
CA GLY A 166 -13.52 15.54 -2.64
C GLY A 166 -14.17 14.19 -2.81
N ILE A 167 -15.28 14.19 -3.55
CA ILE A 167 -16.00 13.01 -3.98
C ILE A 167 -15.93 12.91 -5.50
N LEU A 168 -15.35 11.85 -6.00
CA LEU A 168 -15.29 11.50 -7.40
C LEU A 168 -16.57 10.73 -7.75
N ARG A 169 -17.52 11.41 -8.41
CA ARG A 169 -18.81 10.82 -8.72
C ARG A 169 -18.67 9.74 -9.78
N ARG A 170 -19.26 8.54 -9.51
CA ARG A 170 -19.33 7.41 -10.45
C ARG A 170 -17.99 7.02 -11.06
N SER A 171 -16.90 7.16 -10.30
CA SER A 171 -15.51 6.99 -10.77
C SER A 171 -15.00 5.55 -10.70
N LEU A 172 -15.69 4.67 -9.99
CA LEU A 172 -15.35 3.25 -9.91
C LEU A 172 -16.47 2.41 -10.52
N ARG A 173 -16.14 1.58 -11.51
CA ARG A 173 -17.05 0.54 -12.00
C ARG A 173 -16.79 -0.76 -11.26
N ARG A 174 -17.84 -1.35 -10.66
CA ARG A 174 -17.76 -2.62 -9.95
C ARG A 174 -19.07 -3.40 -10.11
N GLY A 175 -18.98 -4.66 -10.56
CA GLY A 175 -20.16 -5.51 -10.73
C GLY A 175 -21.24 -4.91 -11.64
N GLY A 176 -20.84 -4.11 -12.66
CA GLY A 176 -21.76 -3.42 -13.55
C GLY A 176 -22.30 -2.08 -13.02
N GLU A 177 -22.08 -1.75 -11.76
CA GLU A 177 -22.49 -0.50 -11.15
C GLU A 177 -21.37 0.53 -11.12
N TYR A 178 -21.72 1.83 -11.13
CA TYR A 178 -20.80 2.93 -10.95
C TYR A 178 -20.93 3.48 -9.54
N LEU A 179 -19.82 3.44 -8.80
CA LEU A 179 -19.73 3.86 -7.41
C LEU A 179 -18.99 5.19 -7.29
N ASP A 180 -19.37 5.99 -6.31
CA ASP A 180 -18.66 7.19 -5.91
C ASP A 180 -17.44 6.81 -5.06
N GLN A 181 -16.34 7.54 -5.22
CA GLN A 181 -15.13 7.39 -4.42
C GLN A 181 -14.80 8.68 -3.68
N VAL A 182 -14.29 8.56 -2.49
CA VAL A 182 -13.66 9.67 -1.77
C VAL A 182 -12.21 9.76 -2.20
N LEU A 183 -11.76 10.96 -2.59
CA LEU A 183 -10.36 11.26 -2.82
C LEU A 183 -9.71 11.70 -1.51
N TRP A 184 -8.69 10.99 -1.10
CA TRP A 184 -7.84 11.26 0.04
C TRP A 184 -6.44 11.63 -0.40
N SER A 185 -5.79 12.52 0.33
CA SER A 185 -4.39 12.89 0.09
C SER A 185 -3.58 12.91 1.39
N LEU A 186 -2.30 12.62 1.24
CA LEU A 186 -1.24 12.83 2.22
C LEU A 186 -0.15 13.65 1.55
N LEU A 187 0.32 14.70 2.18
CA LEU A 187 1.43 15.51 1.69
C LEU A 187 2.70 15.21 2.50
N LYS A 188 3.85 15.31 1.84
CA LYS A 188 5.15 15.12 2.51
C LYS A 188 5.33 16.05 3.70
N GLU A 189 4.88 17.29 3.59
CA GLU A 189 4.95 18.28 4.68
C GLU A 189 4.10 17.92 5.90
N ASP A 190 3.00 17.17 5.69
CA ASP A 190 2.15 16.65 6.76
C ASP A 190 2.68 15.33 7.33
N TRP A 191 3.58 14.66 6.60
CA TRP A 191 4.21 13.40 6.95
C TRP A 191 5.44 13.67 7.81
N GLY A 192 5.26 13.85 9.08
CA GLY A 192 6.34 14.22 9.98
C GLY A 192 6.20 13.64 11.39
N PRO A 193 6.94 14.16 12.38
CA PRO A 193 7.11 13.57 13.72
C PRO A 193 5.83 13.33 14.51
N ARG A 194 4.67 13.79 14.07
CA ARG A 194 3.37 13.49 14.70
C ARG A 194 3.11 11.97 14.82
N TRP A 195 3.77 11.16 14.02
CA TRP A 195 3.59 9.72 13.96
C TRP A 195 4.59 8.92 14.80
N VAL A 196 5.66 9.59 15.26
CA VAL A 196 6.70 8.95 16.09
C VAL A 196 6.28 8.89 17.58
N SER A 197 5.28 9.66 18.02
CA SER A 197 5.00 9.87 19.43
C SER A 197 3.70 9.25 19.98
N THR A 198 3.06 8.29 19.28
CA THR A 198 1.95 7.52 19.86
C THR A 198 2.37 6.10 20.28
N GLY A 199 3.56 5.99 20.84
CA GLY A 199 3.91 4.91 21.75
C GLY A 199 3.33 5.22 23.12
N SER A 200 2.42 4.37 23.62
CA SER A 200 1.93 4.29 24.98
C SER A 200 1.15 5.49 25.55
N ARG A 201 -0.16 5.46 25.39
CA ARG A 201 -1.02 5.80 26.53
C ARG A 201 -1.86 4.58 26.88
N VAL A 202 -1.37 3.90 27.89
CA VAL A 202 -2.15 2.98 28.71
C VAL A 202 -3.16 3.83 29.48
N HIS A 203 -4.43 3.55 29.30
CA HIS A 203 -5.49 3.69 30.30
C HIS A 203 -6.46 2.55 30.11
#